data_911f8423172436019877370dc72519e5
#
_entry.id   911f8423172436019877370dc72519e5
#
_cell.length_a   1.000
_cell.length_b   1.000
_cell.length_c   1.000
_cell.angle_alpha   90.00
_cell.angle_beta   90.00
_cell.angle_gamma   90.00
#
_symmetry.space_group_name_H-M   'P 1'
#
loop_
_entity.id
_entity.type
_entity.pdbx_description
1 polymer ?
#
loop_
_entity_poly.entity_id
_entity_poly.type
_entity_poly.pdbx_seq_one_letter_code
_entity_poly.pdbx_strand_id
1 'polypeptide(L)'
;MSIKKISEIQPESFEFSKSNSHEAEKEIKKYPKDRKASAVMALLYLVQKQNDNWIPLAAIKYVANLLCIPYIQVYEVVTFYTMFNLSPVGKYFVQVCTTTPCMLRGAKKIVDICKKNISKNQNELSENKICSWVEVECLGACVNAPMMQINQDYFEDLDESKTNEIIQTLLKDKLPKAGSAKNRKNTAPEKGKTTLLEVKNA
;
A
#
# COMPACT_ATOMS: atom_id res chain seq x y z
N MET A 1 -8.68 -15.63 -0.05
CA MET A 1 -9.01 -14.19 0.13
C MET A 1 -9.55 -14.00 1.54
N SER A 2 -8.89 -13.21 2.39
CA SER A 2 -9.47 -12.85 3.68
C SER A 2 -10.62 -11.87 3.45
N ILE A 3 -11.76 -12.10 4.09
CA ILE A 3 -12.89 -11.16 4.07
C ILE A 3 -12.41 -9.86 4.74
N LYS A 4 -12.52 -8.72 4.03
CA LYS A 4 -12.15 -7.43 4.59
C LYS A 4 -13.07 -7.08 5.77
N LYS A 5 -12.47 -6.85 6.93
CA LYS A 5 -13.20 -6.41 8.11
C LYS A 5 -13.53 -4.92 7.98
N ILE A 6 -14.80 -4.59 8.15
CA ILE A 6 -15.24 -3.18 8.23
C ILE A 6 -15.02 -2.71 9.67
N SER A 7 -14.48 -1.50 9.84
CA SER A 7 -14.34 -0.89 11.17
C SER A 7 -15.70 -0.70 11.85
N GLU A 8 -15.77 -1.04 13.11
CA GLU A 8 -16.98 -0.78 13.95
C GLU A 8 -17.12 0.72 14.27
N ILE A 9 -15.99 1.43 14.31
CA ILE A 9 -15.96 2.88 14.55
C ILE A 9 -15.90 3.56 13.18
N GLN A 10 -16.94 4.33 12.86
CA GLN A 10 -17.07 5.05 11.60
C GLN A 10 -17.22 6.55 11.87
N PRO A 11 -16.57 7.44 11.11
CA PRO A 11 -16.84 8.86 11.16
C PRO A 11 -18.26 9.14 10.64
N GLU A 12 -18.92 10.13 11.20
CA GLU A 12 -20.28 10.55 10.79
C GLU A 12 -20.32 11.11 9.36
N SER A 13 -19.24 11.79 8.95
CA SER A 13 -19.12 12.40 7.63
C SER A 13 -17.70 12.31 7.11
N PHE A 14 -17.53 12.52 5.80
CA PHE A 14 -16.25 12.65 5.13
C PHE A 14 -16.39 13.70 4.03
N GLU A 15 -15.39 14.55 3.93
CA GLU A 15 -15.19 15.49 2.82
C GLU A 15 -13.71 15.57 2.44
N PHE A 16 -13.45 15.81 1.17
CA PHE A 16 -12.08 16.10 0.75
C PHE A 16 -11.59 17.44 1.30
N SER A 17 -10.32 17.49 1.70
CA SER A 17 -9.63 18.75 1.91
C SER A 17 -9.65 19.59 0.62
N LYS A 18 -9.46 20.91 0.74
CA LYS A 18 -9.41 21.82 -0.43
C LYS A 18 -8.41 21.34 -1.50
N SER A 19 -7.24 20.85 -1.07
CA SER A 19 -6.22 20.31 -1.96
C SER A 19 -6.71 19.06 -2.69
N ASN A 20 -7.30 18.10 -1.95
CA ASN A 20 -7.79 16.84 -2.52
C ASN A 20 -9.05 17.04 -3.36
N SER A 21 -9.92 18.01 -3.05
CA SER A 21 -11.03 18.39 -3.92
C SER A 21 -10.55 18.85 -5.30
N HIS A 22 -9.51 19.69 -5.33
CA HIS A 22 -8.92 20.14 -6.60
C HIS A 22 -8.31 18.98 -7.39
N GLU A 23 -7.61 18.08 -6.70
CA GLU A 23 -7.02 16.90 -7.35
C GLU A 23 -8.12 15.93 -7.84
N ALA A 24 -9.18 15.72 -7.06
CA ALA A 24 -10.33 14.92 -7.45
C ALA A 24 -11.00 15.45 -8.73
N GLU A 25 -11.15 16.77 -8.85
CA GLU A 25 -11.67 17.37 -10.08
C GLU A 25 -10.76 17.11 -11.29
N LYS A 26 -9.44 17.18 -11.12
CA LYS A 26 -8.48 16.86 -12.20
C LYS A 26 -8.61 15.39 -12.62
N GLU A 27 -8.71 14.48 -11.65
CA GLU A 27 -8.88 13.05 -11.95
C GLU A 27 -10.18 12.78 -12.70
N ILE A 28 -11.29 13.40 -12.31
CA ILE A 28 -12.58 13.27 -13.01
C ILE A 28 -12.50 13.83 -14.44
N LYS A 29 -11.81 14.95 -14.64
CA LYS A 29 -11.67 15.61 -15.96
C LYS A 29 -10.84 14.79 -16.98
N LYS A 30 -10.11 13.76 -16.55
CA LYS A 30 -9.40 12.83 -17.46
C LYS A 30 -10.36 11.96 -18.29
N TYR A 31 -11.61 11.85 -17.87
CA TYR A 31 -12.63 11.00 -18.50
C TYR A 31 -13.73 11.83 -19.15
N PRO A 32 -14.40 11.31 -20.20
CA PRO A 32 -15.58 11.94 -20.77
C PRO A 32 -16.67 12.19 -19.72
N LYS A 33 -17.50 13.21 -19.95
CA LYS A 33 -18.55 13.62 -18.98
C LYS A 33 -19.54 12.52 -18.61
N ASP A 34 -19.84 11.62 -19.54
CA ASP A 34 -20.72 10.45 -19.38
C ASP A 34 -19.97 9.24 -18.78
N ARG A 35 -18.66 9.32 -18.54
CA ARG A 35 -17.80 8.24 -18.05
C ARG A 35 -17.09 8.56 -16.73
N LYS A 36 -17.62 9.47 -15.94
CA LYS A 36 -17.03 9.91 -14.65
C LYS A 36 -16.78 8.77 -13.67
N ALA A 37 -17.58 7.70 -13.73
CA ALA A 37 -17.42 6.50 -12.91
C ALA A 37 -16.01 5.90 -13.00
N SER A 38 -15.32 6.07 -14.13
CA SER A 38 -13.96 5.58 -14.35
C SER A 38 -12.92 6.22 -13.41
N ALA A 39 -13.22 7.36 -12.79
CA ALA A 39 -12.36 8.01 -11.82
C ALA A 39 -12.43 7.40 -10.41
N VAL A 40 -13.31 6.43 -10.15
CA VAL A 40 -13.57 5.87 -8.82
C VAL A 40 -12.29 5.41 -8.11
N MET A 41 -11.41 4.70 -8.81
CA MET A 41 -10.16 4.20 -8.24
C MET A 41 -9.26 5.35 -7.77
N ALA A 42 -9.06 6.37 -8.60
CA ALA A 42 -8.23 7.53 -8.26
C ALA A 42 -8.79 8.28 -7.05
N LEU A 43 -10.12 8.46 -6.99
CA LEU A 43 -10.76 9.11 -5.86
C LEU A 43 -10.63 8.30 -4.57
N LEU A 44 -10.76 6.98 -4.62
CA LEU A 44 -10.57 6.11 -3.47
C LEU A 44 -9.13 6.13 -2.95
N TYR A 45 -8.13 6.26 -3.82
CA TYR A 45 -6.74 6.49 -3.39
C TYR A 45 -6.58 7.83 -2.66
N LEU A 46 -7.23 8.90 -3.13
CA LEU A 46 -7.20 10.20 -2.44
C LEU A 46 -7.88 10.11 -1.08
N VAL A 47 -9.02 9.41 -0.98
CA VAL A 47 -9.67 9.12 0.31
C VAL A 47 -8.73 8.41 1.26
N GLN A 48 -8.18 7.27 0.83
CA GLN A 48 -7.32 6.44 1.66
C GLN A 48 -6.08 7.19 2.15
N LYS A 49 -5.47 7.99 1.28
CA LYS A 49 -4.33 8.84 1.62
C LYS A 49 -4.69 9.95 2.62
N GLN A 50 -5.87 10.54 2.52
CA GLN A 50 -6.33 11.59 3.44
C GLN A 50 -6.73 11.03 4.80
N ASN A 51 -7.24 9.80 4.86
CA ASN A 51 -7.83 9.19 6.04
C ASN A 51 -6.95 8.06 6.61
N ASP A 52 -5.68 8.35 6.85
CA ASP A 52 -4.72 7.45 7.50
C ASP A 52 -4.73 6.01 6.98
N ASN A 53 -4.66 5.87 5.64
CA ASN A 53 -4.57 4.61 4.90
C ASN A 53 -5.81 3.69 4.97
N TRP A 54 -7.00 4.20 5.30
CA TRP A 54 -8.24 3.42 5.23
C TRP A 54 -9.43 4.24 4.71
N ILE A 55 -10.48 3.54 4.27
CA ILE A 55 -11.67 4.13 3.63
C ILE A 55 -12.90 3.89 4.51
N PRO A 56 -13.43 4.92 5.18
CA PRO A 56 -14.67 4.82 5.95
C PRO A 56 -15.91 4.78 5.03
N LEU A 57 -17.00 4.20 5.54
CA LEU A 57 -18.27 4.11 4.78
C LEU A 57 -18.81 5.48 4.36
N ALA A 58 -18.61 6.50 5.19
CA ALA A 58 -18.99 7.88 4.85
C ALA A 58 -18.24 8.39 3.59
N ALA A 59 -16.96 8.03 3.42
CA ALA A 59 -16.20 8.41 2.24
C ALA A 59 -16.66 7.67 0.96
N ILE A 60 -17.08 6.41 1.08
CA ILE A 60 -17.67 5.67 -0.04
C ILE A 60 -18.95 6.39 -0.52
N LYS A 61 -19.79 6.81 0.41
CA LYS A 61 -21.01 7.59 0.12
C LYS A 61 -20.67 8.94 -0.54
N TYR A 62 -19.66 9.62 -0.03
CA TYR A 62 -19.18 10.89 -0.58
C TYR A 62 -18.70 10.74 -2.03
N VAL A 63 -17.86 9.73 -2.32
CA VAL A 63 -17.36 9.45 -3.68
C VAL A 63 -18.50 9.06 -4.62
N ALA A 64 -19.48 8.27 -4.17
CA ALA A 64 -20.65 7.90 -4.94
C ALA A 64 -21.46 9.13 -5.36
N ASN A 65 -21.72 10.05 -4.43
CA ASN A 65 -22.41 11.30 -4.70
C ASN A 65 -21.61 12.19 -5.69
N LEU A 66 -20.28 12.32 -5.51
CA LEU A 66 -19.43 13.13 -6.36
C LEU A 66 -19.40 12.63 -7.81
N LEU A 67 -19.44 11.31 -8.00
CA LEU A 67 -19.48 10.67 -9.31
C LEU A 67 -20.87 10.50 -9.89
N CYS A 68 -21.93 10.77 -9.11
CA CYS A 68 -23.33 10.52 -9.46
C CYS A 68 -23.60 9.04 -9.81
N ILE A 69 -23.05 8.12 -9.05
CA ILE A 69 -23.25 6.66 -9.20
C ILE A 69 -23.82 6.05 -7.90
N PRO A 70 -24.48 4.88 -7.98
CA PRO A 70 -24.99 4.18 -6.81
C PRO A 70 -23.87 3.84 -5.81
N TYR A 71 -24.17 3.99 -4.51
CA TYR A 71 -23.26 3.64 -3.42
C TYR A 71 -22.64 2.24 -3.58
N ILE A 72 -23.46 1.25 -3.97
CA ILE A 72 -23.03 -0.14 -4.09
C ILE A 72 -21.90 -0.31 -5.11
N GLN A 73 -21.88 0.45 -6.20
CA GLN A 73 -20.83 0.37 -7.21
C GLN A 73 -19.47 0.82 -6.65
N VAL A 74 -19.42 1.84 -5.81
CA VAL A 74 -18.19 2.26 -5.14
C VAL A 74 -17.78 1.24 -4.08
N TYR A 75 -18.75 0.72 -3.34
CA TYR A 75 -18.52 -0.31 -2.31
C TYR A 75 -17.97 -1.60 -2.91
N GLU A 76 -18.46 -2.05 -4.05
CA GLU A 76 -17.92 -3.19 -4.81
C GLU A 76 -16.46 -2.99 -5.15
N VAL A 77 -16.06 -1.81 -5.64
CA VAL A 77 -14.65 -1.51 -5.95
C VAL A 77 -13.79 -1.60 -4.70
N VAL A 78 -14.22 -1.00 -3.59
CA VAL A 78 -13.45 -1.04 -2.33
C VAL A 78 -13.29 -2.45 -1.77
N THR A 79 -14.33 -3.27 -1.88
CA THR A 79 -14.27 -4.66 -1.40
C THR A 79 -13.51 -5.59 -2.31
N PHE A 80 -13.58 -5.37 -3.62
CA PHE A 80 -12.90 -6.19 -4.61
C PHE A 80 -11.38 -6.00 -4.62
N TYR A 81 -10.92 -4.75 -4.63
CA TYR A 81 -9.49 -4.45 -4.73
C TYR A 81 -8.78 -4.54 -3.38
N THR A 82 -7.76 -5.40 -3.30
CA THR A 82 -7.07 -5.73 -2.04
C THR A 82 -6.31 -4.55 -1.42
N MET A 83 -5.88 -3.56 -2.23
CA MET A 83 -5.15 -2.39 -1.74
C MET A 83 -6.01 -1.40 -0.95
N PHE A 84 -7.34 -1.49 -1.01
CA PHE A 84 -8.21 -0.63 -0.21
C PHE A 84 -8.51 -1.26 1.15
N ASN A 85 -8.38 -0.50 2.22
CA ASN A 85 -8.61 -0.93 3.58
C ASN A 85 -9.94 -0.38 4.11
N LEU A 86 -10.78 -1.22 4.70
CA LEU A 86 -12.08 -0.84 5.30
C LEU A 86 -12.02 -0.66 6.83
N SER A 87 -10.82 -0.78 7.39
CA SER A 87 -10.55 -0.53 8.81
C SER A 87 -9.19 0.15 8.97
N PRO A 88 -8.96 0.86 10.08
CA PRO A 88 -7.68 1.50 10.35
C PRO A 88 -6.52 0.50 10.30
N VAL A 89 -5.46 0.85 9.59
CA VAL A 89 -4.22 0.06 9.48
C VAL A 89 -3.01 0.74 10.10
N GLY A 90 -3.22 1.91 10.69
CA GLY A 90 -2.15 2.74 11.24
C GLY A 90 -1.47 3.60 10.19
N LYS A 91 -0.54 4.43 10.65
CA LYS A 91 0.23 5.34 9.80
C LYS A 91 1.12 4.57 8.81
N TYR A 92 1.65 3.42 9.23
CA TYR A 92 2.50 2.56 8.42
C TYR A 92 1.86 1.19 8.24
N PHE A 93 1.45 0.91 7.02
CA PHE A 93 0.90 -0.39 6.64
C PHE A 93 1.97 -1.21 5.93
N VAL A 94 2.44 -2.26 6.60
CA VAL A 94 3.50 -3.15 6.11
C VAL A 94 2.89 -4.34 5.39
N GLN A 95 3.16 -4.45 4.09
CA GLN A 95 2.67 -5.52 3.23
C GLN A 95 3.85 -6.40 2.81
N VAL A 96 3.91 -7.62 3.34
CA VAL A 96 5.02 -8.56 3.10
C VAL A 96 4.66 -9.48 1.93
N CYS A 97 5.44 -9.43 0.86
CA CYS A 97 5.30 -10.37 -0.25
C CYS A 97 5.76 -11.78 0.17
N THR A 98 4.87 -12.77 0.05
CA THR A 98 5.14 -14.17 0.43
C THR A 98 5.01 -15.15 -0.72
N THR A 99 4.90 -14.70 -1.97
CA THR A 99 4.89 -15.56 -3.15
C THR A 99 6.27 -16.18 -3.44
N THR A 100 6.30 -17.17 -4.32
CA THR A 100 7.41 -18.11 -4.49
C THR A 100 8.82 -17.50 -4.46
N PRO A 101 9.18 -16.47 -5.24
CA PRO A 101 10.52 -15.91 -5.19
C PRO A 101 10.90 -15.33 -3.82
N CYS A 102 9.96 -14.60 -3.19
CA CYS A 102 10.18 -14.03 -1.86
C CYS A 102 10.26 -15.13 -0.79
N MET A 103 9.40 -16.16 -0.89
CA MET A 103 9.42 -17.29 0.04
C MET A 103 10.74 -18.04 -0.03
N LEU A 104 11.24 -18.36 -1.23
CA LEU A 104 12.52 -19.02 -1.43
C LEU A 104 13.72 -18.18 -0.94
N ARG A 105 13.59 -16.87 -0.96
CA ARG A 105 14.60 -15.92 -0.49
C ARG A 105 14.46 -15.54 0.98
N GLY A 106 13.52 -16.15 1.73
CA GLY A 106 13.41 -16.01 3.17
C GLY A 106 12.31 -15.06 3.67
N ALA A 107 11.25 -14.81 2.91
CA ALA A 107 10.12 -13.98 3.34
C ALA A 107 9.49 -14.44 4.66
N LYS A 108 9.55 -15.75 4.98
CA LYS A 108 9.09 -16.27 6.27
C LYS A 108 9.74 -15.58 7.46
N LYS A 109 11.04 -15.30 7.39
CA LYS A 109 11.78 -14.59 8.45
C LYS A 109 11.30 -13.15 8.61
N ILE A 110 10.94 -12.49 7.50
CA ILE A 110 10.35 -11.14 7.51
C ILE A 110 8.98 -11.17 8.21
N VAL A 111 8.14 -12.15 7.87
CA VAL A 111 6.85 -12.38 8.53
C VAL A 111 7.01 -12.61 10.03
N ASP A 112 7.97 -13.43 10.44
CA ASP A 112 8.22 -13.72 11.85
C ASP A 112 8.67 -12.46 12.63
N ILE A 113 9.45 -11.58 11.99
CA ILE A 113 9.83 -10.27 12.56
C ILE A 113 8.59 -9.37 12.71
N CYS A 114 7.71 -9.31 11.72
CA CYS A 114 6.47 -8.55 11.80
C CYS A 114 5.56 -9.08 12.93
N LYS A 115 5.39 -10.39 13.04
CA LYS A 115 4.64 -11.04 14.13
C LYS A 115 5.17 -10.70 15.51
N LYS A 116 6.49 -10.66 15.65
CA LYS A 116 7.14 -10.39 16.93
C LYS A 116 7.06 -8.92 17.34
N ASN A 117 7.21 -7.99 16.40
CA ASN A 117 7.43 -6.59 16.71
C ASN A 117 6.20 -5.70 16.47
N ILE A 118 5.28 -6.06 15.57
CA ILE A 118 4.10 -5.25 15.24
C ILE A 118 2.87 -5.81 15.94
N SER A 119 2.41 -6.98 15.51
CA SER A 119 1.26 -7.69 16.08
C SER A 119 1.33 -9.17 15.74
N LYS A 120 0.87 -10.03 16.64
CA LYS A 120 0.82 -11.49 16.43
C LYS A 120 -0.02 -11.86 15.20
N ASN A 121 -1.11 -11.15 14.96
CA ASN A 121 -2.03 -11.42 13.87
C ASN A 121 -1.92 -10.35 12.78
N GLN A 122 -2.23 -10.75 11.56
CA GLN A 122 -2.31 -9.84 10.41
C GLN A 122 -3.50 -8.87 10.57
N ASN A 123 -3.35 -7.67 10.00
CA ASN A 123 -4.37 -6.61 10.04
C ASN A 123 -4.72 -6.11 11.45
N GLU A 124 -3.92 -6.42 12.45
CA GLU A 124 -4.03 -5.85 13.79
C GLU A 124 -3.00 -4.74 13.98
N LEU A 125 -3.40 -3.70 14.70
CA LEU A 125 -2.53 -2.58 15.02
C LEU A 125 -1.50 -2.98 16.08
N SER A 126 -0.29 -2.43 15.98
CA SER A 126 0.71 -2.45 17.05
C SER A 126 0.18 -1.79 18.32
N GLU A 127 0.79 -2.06 19.47
CA GLU A 127 0.37 -1.49 20.76
C GLU A 127 0.28 0.05 20.74
N ASN A 128 1.21 0.72 20.05
CA ASN A 128 1.20 2.17 19.86
C ASN A 128 0.28 2.65 18.72
N LYS A 129 -0.47 1.74 18.05
CA LYS A 129 -1.41 2.00 16.95
C LYS A 129 -0.81 2.66 15.71
N ILE A 130 0.52 2.65 15.58
CA ILE A 130 1.22 3.31 14.45
C ILE A 130 1.35 2.38 13.25
N CYS A 131 1.55 1.07 13.50
CA CYS A 131 1.81 0.09 12.45
C CYS A 131 0.77 -1.03 12.44
N SER A 132 0.57 -1.61 11.27
CA SER A 132 -0.01 -2.94 11.09
C SER A 132 0.70 -3.66 9.96
N TRP A 133 0.46 -4.97 9.82
CA TRP A 133 1.09 -5.75 8.76
C TRP A 133 0.15 -6.81 8.18
N VAL A 134 0.44 -7.24 6.96
CA VAL A 134 -0.30 -8.29 6.26
C VAL A 134 0.62 -9.02 5.27
N GLU A 135 0.36 -10.31 5.06
CA GLU A 135 0.93 -11.03 3.92
C GLU A 135 0.14 -10.72 2.66
N VAL A 136 0.85 -10.44 1.56
CA VAL A 136 0.26 -10.12 0.28
C VAL A 136 0.82 -11.00 -0.83
N GLU A 137 0.06 -11.06 -1.94
CA GLU A 137 0.51 -11.67 -3.18
C GLU A 137 1.66 -10.88 -3.81
N CYS A 138 2.19 -11.40 -4.92
CA CYS A 138 3.36 -10.83 -5.60
C CYS A 138 3.20 -9.34 -5.91
N LEU A 139 4.14 -8.54 -5.42
CA LEU A 139 4.22 -7.09 -5.66
C LEU A 139 5.08 -6.72 -6.89
N GLY A 140 5.53 -7.71 -7.66
CA GLY A 140 6.24 -7.49 -8.92
C GLY A 140 7.75 -7.20 -8.81
N ALA A 141 8.34 -7.17 -7.61
CA ALA A 141 9.77 -6.91 -7.40
C ALA A 141 10.59 -8.20 -7.16
N CYS A 142 10.26 -9.29 -7.85
CA CYS A 142 10.85 -10.63 -7.63
C CYS A 142 12.36 -10.67 -7.78
N VAL A 143 12.94 -9.83 -8.65
CA VAL A 143 14.40 -9.75 -8.87
C VAL A 143 15.13 -9.29 -7.61
N ASN A 144 14.46 -8.47 -6.77
CA ASN A 144 15.00 -7.90 -5.54
C ASN A 144 14.37 -8.56 -4.29
N ALA A 145 13.92 -9.80 -4.43
CA ALA A 145 13.36 -10.57 -3.33
C ALA A 145 14.40 -10.89 -2.24
N PRO A 146 14.00 -10.97 -0.96
CA PRO A 146 12.67 -10.74 -0.44
C PRO A 146 12.39 -9.26 -0.27
N MET A 147 11.09 -8.90 -0.29
CA MET A 147 10.69 -7.50 -0.23
C MET A 147 9.38 -7.31 0.55
N MET A 148 9.15 -6.09 1.00
CA MET A 148 7.89 -5.62 1.55
C MET A 148 7.56 -4.24 1.01
N GLN A 149 6.28 -3.90 1.00
CA GLN A 149 5.79 -2.55 0.72
C GLN A 149 5.35 -1.90 2.04
N ILE A 150 5.73 -0.65 2.27
CA ILE A 150 5.24 0.16 3.38
C ILE A 150 4.52 1.35 2.79
N ASN A 151 3.21 1.40 2.98
CA ASN A 151 2.32 2.35 2.32
C ASN A 151 2.45 2.29 0.79
N GLN A 152 3.18 3.23 0.16
CA GLN A 152 3.38 3.30 -1.29
C GLN A 152 4.82 2.97 -1.73
N ASP A 153 5.74 2.75 -0.78
CA ASP A 153 7.15 2.59 -1.05
C ASP A 153 7.61 1.13 -0.91
N TYR A 154 8.51 0.70 -1.80
CA TYR A 154 9.10 -0.63 -1.78
C TYR A 154 10.41 -0.64 -0.99
N PHE A 155 10.56 -1.69 -0.18
CA PHE A 155 11.76 -2.04 0.57
C PHE A 155 12.21 -3.42 0.10
N GLU A 156 13.36 -3.49 -0.53
CA GLU A 156 13.79 -4.62 -1.35
C GLU A 156 15.14 -5.18 -0.89
N ASP A 157 15.51 -6.39 -1.37
CA ASP A 157 16.77 -7.09 -1.03
C ASP A 157 16.93 -7.25 0.49
N LEU A 158 15.84 -7.52 1.19
CA LEU A 158 15.78 -7.54 2.64
C LEU A 158 16.47 -8.79 3.23
N ASP A 159 17.02 -8.61 4.42
CA ASP A 159 17.41 -9.67 5.35
C ASP A 159 16.77 -9.45 6.73
N GLU A 160 17.03 -10.33 7.69
CA GLU A 160 16.49 -10.26 9.04
C GLU A 160 16.93 -8.98 9.77
N SER A 161 18.21 -8.63 9.66
CA SER A 161 18.79 -7.47 10.33
C SER A 161 18.15 -6.18 9.82
N LYS A 162 18.13 -6.01 8.49
CA LYS A 162 17.57 -4.82 7.85
C LYS A 162 16.08 -4.70 8.06
N THR A 163 15.35 -5.82 8.00
CA THR A 163 13.90 -5.83 8.30
C THR A 163 13.64 -5.38 9.73
N ASN A 164 14.39 -5.90 10.70
CA ASN A 164 14.22 -5.49 12.10
C ASN A 164 14.54 -4.00 12.30
N GLU A 165 15.62 -3.48 11.70
CA GLU A 165 15.97 -2.05 11.72
C GLU A 165 14.82 -1.18 11.17
N ILE A 166 14.25 -1.56 10.04
CA ILE A 166 13.13 -0.86 9.41
C ILE A 166 11.92 -0.85 10.35
N ILE A 167 11.49 -2.02 10.85
CA ILE A 167 10.31 -2.12 11.73
C ILE A 167 10.52 -1.31 13.02
N GLN A 168 11.70 -1.39 13.65
CA GLN A 168 12.00 -0.59 14.84
C GLN A 168 11.99 0.93 14.56
N THR A 169 12.37 1.34 13.35
CA THR A 169 12.33 2.74 12.92
C THR A 169 10.87 3.22 12.74
N LEU A 170 10.01 2.38 12.14
CA LEU A 170 8.58 2.67 12.00
C LEU A 170 7.88 2.81 13.35
N LEU A 171 8.19 1.92 14.30
CA LEU A 171 7.61 1.95 15.66
C LEU A 171 8.01 3.21 16.45
N LYS A 172 9.09 3.88 16.05
CA LYS A 172 9.52 5.20 16.56
C LYS A 172 8.93 6.37 15.77
N ASP A 173 7.91 6.11 14.95
CA ASP A 173 7.24 7.09 14.08
C ASP A 173 8.18 7.78 13.07
N LYS A 174 9.14 7.02 12.53
CA LYS A 174 10.05 7.49 11.49
C LYS A 174 9.95 6.58 10.27
N LEU A 175 9.87 7.17 9.07
CA LEU A 175 9.90 6.41 7.81
C LEU A 175 11.37 6.26 7.36
N PRO A 176 11.89 5.02 7.24
CA PRO A 176 13.23 4.80 6.70
C PRO A 176 13.28 5.05 5.19
N LYS A 177 14.49 5.19 4.64
CA LYS A 177 14.69 5.37 3.22
C LYS A 177 14.25 4.11 2.47
N ALA A 178 13.34 4.27 1.51
CA ALA A 178 12.87 3.20 0.64
C ALA A 178 13.91 2.75 -0.37
N GLY A 179 13.68 1.59 -0.97
CA GLY A 179 14.49 0.99 -2.02
C GLY A 179 15.26 -0.24 -1.57
N SER A 180 16.28 -0.60 -2.34
CA SER A 180 17.11 -1.80 -2.11
C SER A 180 18.03 -1.64 -0.91
N ALA A 181 18.02 -2.61 0.02
CA ALA A 181 18.97 -2.69 1.12
C ALA A 181 20.44 -2.87 0.65
N LYS A 182 20.63 -3.30 -0.60
CA LYS A 182 21.93 -3.45 -1.24
C LYS A 182 22.33 -2.27 -2.13
N ASN A 183 21.58 -1.17 -2.07
CA ASN A 183 21.76 0.02 -2.91
C ASN A 183 21.74 -0.27 -4.43
N ARG A 184 20.99 -1.28 -4.86
CA ARG A 184 20.77 -1.57 -6.27
C ARG A 184 19.91 -0.49 -6.91
N LYS A 185 20.18 -0.18 -8.17
CA LYS A 185 19.36 0.74 -8.95
C LYS A 185 18.18 -0.03 -9.58
N ASN A 186 17.05 -0.04 -8.91
CA ASN A 186 15.83 -0.77 -9.33
C ASN A 186 16.16 -2.27 -9.58
N THR A 187 15.77 -2.79 -10.75
CA THR A 187 16.02 -4.17 -11.19
C THR A 187 17.37 -4.36 -11.91
N ALA A 188 18.25 -3.37 -11.88
CA ALA A 188 19.56 -3.48 -12.51
C ALA A 188 20.40 -4.61 -11.89
N PRO A 189 21.20 -5.33 -12.69
CA PRO A 189 22.09 -6.33 -12.17
C PRO A 189 23.03 -5.78 -11.08
N GLU A 190 23.25 -6.55 -10.01
CA GLU A 190 24.07 -6.16 -8.86
C GLU A 190 25.51 -5.75 -9.27
N LYS A 191 26.08 -6.44 -10.27
CA LYS A 191 27.41 -6.16 -10.81
C LYS A 191 27.45 -5.17 -11.97
N GLY A 192 26.35 -4.42 -12.18
CA GLY A 192 26.22 -3.49 -13.30
C GLY A 192 25.64 -4.12 -14.57
N LYS A 193 25.64 -3.37 -15.66
CA LYS A 193 25.10 -3.83 -16.94
C LYS A 193 25.84 -5.06 -17.47
N THR A 194 25.10 -6.05 -17.95
CA THR A 194 25.66 -7.29 -18.53
C THR A 194 25.33 -7.45 -20.01
N THR A 195 24.48 -6.57 -20.58
CA THR A 195 24.03 -6.62 -21.97
C THR A 195 24.18 -5.25 -22.61
N LEU A 196 24.29 -5.21 -23.94
CA LEU A 196 24.40 -3.97 -24.74
C LEU A 196 25.55 -3.04 -24.29
N LEU A 197 26.65 -3.59 -23.83
CA LEU A 197 27.80 -2.84 -23.32
C LEU A 197 28.56 -2.07 -24.42
N GLU A 198 28.48 -2.57 -25.68
CA GLU A 198 29.21 -2.02 -26.83
C GLU A 198 28.36 -1.07 -27.69
N VAL A 199 27.06 -0.92 -27.39
CA VAL A 199 26.22 0.02 -28.13
C VAL A 199 26.57 1.44 -27.69
N LYS A 200 27.50 2.06 -28.44
CA LYS A 200 27.69 3.50 -28.42
C LYS A 200 26.40 4.14 -28.97
N ASN A 201 25.83 5.08 -28.21
CA ASN A 201 24.60 5.80 -28.53
C ASN A 201 24.55 6.11 -30.04
N ALA A 202 23.49 5.56 -30.70
CA ALA A 202 23.11 5.98 -32.04
C ALA A 202 22.29 7.26 -31.94
#